data_256967b21b2288fe1abcc5ca1993e7ca
#
_entry.id   256967b21b2288fe1abcc5ca1993e7ca
#
_cell.length_a   1.000
_cell.length_b   1.000
_cell.length_c   1.000
_cell.angle_alpha   90.00
_cell.angle_beta   90.00
_cell.angle_gamma   90.00
#
_symmetry.space_group_name_H-M   'P 1'
#
loop_
_entity.id
_entity.type
_entity.pdbx_description
1 polymer ?
#
loop_
_entity_poly.entity_id
_entity_poly.type
_entity_poly.pdbx_seq_one_letter_code
_entity_poly.pdbx_strand_id
1 'polypeptide(L)'
;LKSPVLIFSLILLIILLAPLVLKRFSIPGIIGLIISGVIIGPFGLAILENDSAIKLFSTIGLLYIMFIAGLDLDMTQFRVNRNKSLLFGLFTFIFPMVIGFPVCYYFLKYDFNASLLIASMFSTHTLVAYPIVSKLGITKNQAVAVTVGGTILTDTAVLIILAVILGNHAGSLDKDFWIRLIVSLTIFSIIMFYVIPKIAKWFFS
;
A
#
# COMPACT_ATOMS: atom_id res chain seq x y z
N LEU A 1 -6.57 25.29 -8.85
CA LEU A 1 -7.00 25.95 -7.61
C LEU A 1 -5.79 26.24 -6.74
N LYS A 2 -5.53 27.50 -6.34
CA LYS A 2 -4.36 27.87 -5.51
C LYS A 2 -4.67 28.09 -4.04
N SER A 3 -5.94 28.17 -3.66
CA SER A 3 -6.31 28.39 -2.25
C SER A 3 -6.42 27.05 -1.51
N PRO A 4 -5.65 26.81 -0.43
CA PRO A 4 -5.72 25.57 0.36
C PRO A 4 -7.12 25.28 0.91
N VAL A 5 -7.87 26.34 1.24
CA VAL A 5 -9.26 26.22 1.76
C VAL A 5 -10.19 25.68 0.68
N LEU A 6 -10.08 26.20 -0.56
CA LEU A 6 -10.91 25.72 -1.67
C LEU A 6 -10.55 24.29 -2.07
N ILE A 7 -9.27 23.93 -2.04
CA ILE A 7 -8.79 22.56 -2.29
C ILE A 7 -9.40 21.60 -1.26
N PHE A 8 -9.28 21.94 0.03
CA PHE A 8 -9.84 21.15 1.13
C PHE A 8 -11.37 20.99 1.02
N SER A 9 -12.08 22.09 0.77
CA SER A 9 -13.54 22.08 0.60
C SER A 9 -13.98 21.21 -0.59
N LEU A 10 -13.26 21.28 -1.70
CA LEU A 10 -13.53 20.44 -2.88
C LEU A 10 -13.31 18.96 -2.58
N ILE A 11 -12.21 18.63 -1.89
CA ILE A 11 -11.94 17.25 -1.48
C ILE A 11 -13.04 16.71 -0.56
N LEU A 12 -13.48 17.49 0.44
CA LEU A 12 -14.57 17.09 1.32
C LEU A 12 -15.88 16.88 0.57
N LEU A 13 -16.19 17.77 -0.37
CA LEU A 13 -17.38 17.65 -1.22
C LEU A 13 -17.35 16.37 -2.05
N ILE A 14 -16.20 16.02 -2.60
CA ILE A 14 -16.01 14.78 -3.38
C ILE A 14 -16.12 13.55 -2.49
N ILE A 15 -15.50 13.57 -1.29
CA ILE A 15 -15.62 12.49 -0.32
C ILE A 15 -17.08 12.22 0.05
N LEU A 16 -17.91 13.27 0.11
CA LEU A 16 -19.33 13.14 0.39
C LEU A 16 -20.14 12.68 -0.83
N LEU A 17 -19.93 13.31 -1.99
CA LEU A 17 -20.79 13.11 -3.17
C LEU A 17 -20.42 11.85 -3.97
N ALA A 18 -19.15 11.53 -4.15
CA ALA A 18 -18.74 10.41 -4.99
C ALA A 18 -19.32 9.06 -4.52
N PRO A 19 -19.25 8.70 -3.22
CA PRO A 19 -19.89 7.48 -2.73
C PRO A 19 -21.42 7.48 -2.86
N LEU A 20 -22.06 8.66 -2.67
CA LEU A 20 -23.52 8.77 -2.79
C LEU A 20 -23.99 8.53 -4.22
N VAL A 21 -23.30 9.13 -5.20
CA VAL A 21 -23.62 8.95 -6.63
C VAL A 21 -23.39 7.50 -7.07
N LEU A 22 -22.25 6.91 -6.68
CA LEU A 22 -21.92 5.56 -7.12
C LEU A 22 -22.67 4.45 -6.37
N LYS A 23 -23.18 4.72 -5.17
CA LYS A 23 -24.09 3.80 -4.48
C LYS A 23 -25.32 3.45 -5.34
N ARG A 24 -25.78 4.40 -6.17
CA ARG A 24 -26.90 4.19 -7.10
C ARG A 24 -26.60 3.14 -8.18
N PHE A 25 -25.34 2.93 -8.49
CA PHE A 25 -24.86 1.96 -9.48
C PHE A 25 -24.32 0.68 -8.82
N SER A 26 -24.52 0.47 -7.52
CA SER A 26 -23.98 -0.67 -6.75
C SER A 26 -22.45 -0.77 -6.82
N ILE A 27 -21.77 0.35 -7.04
CA ILE A 27 -20.32 0.43 -7.10
C ILE A 27 -19.78 0.82 -5.72
N PRO A 28 -18.73 0.14 -5.20
CA PRO A 28 -18.09 0.54 -3.95
C PRO A 28 -17.62 2.00 -3.97
N GLY A 29 -17.94 2.76 -2.91
CA GLY A 29 -17.66 4.20 -2.84
C GLY A 29 -16.17 4.56 -3.02
N ILE A 30 -15.26 3.67 -2.65
CA ILE A 30 -13.82 3.89 -2.82
C ILE A 30 -13.42 3.99 -4.30
N ILE A 31 -14.07 3.22 -5.18
CA ILE A 31 -13.85 3.30 -6.64
C ILE A 31 -14.27 4.68 -7.14
N GLY A 32 -15.37 5.20 -6.60
CA GLY A 32 -15.83 6.56 -6.92
C GLY A 32 -14.82 7.65 -6.54
N LEU A 33 -14.22 7.51 -5.38
CA LEU A 33 -13.17 8.44 -4.94
C LEU A 33 -11.94 8.38 -5.85
N ILE A 34 -11.52 7.17 -6.27
CA ILE A 34 -10.41 7.01 -7.21
C ILE A 34 -10.73 7.65 -8.57
N ILE A 35 -11.91 7.35 -9.12
CA ILE A 35 -12.35 7.93 -10.41
C ILE A 35 -12.43 9.45 -10.32
N SER A 36 -13.01 9.98 -9.24
CA SER A 36 -13.08 11.43 -9.02
C SER A 36 -11.68 12.05 -8.95
N GLY A 37 -10.74 11.39 -8.26
CA GLY A 37 -9.34 11.83 -8.19
C GLY A 37 -8.66 11.85 -9.56
N VAL A 38 -8.91 10.87 -10.41
CA VAL A 38 -8.40 10.85 -11.80
C VAL A 38 -8.98 12.00 -12.61
N ILE A 39 -10.30 12.26 -12.50
CA ILE A 39 -10.97 13.31 -13.26
C ILE A 39 -10.45 14.70 -12.87
N ILE A 40 -10.35 15.00 -11.58
CA ILE A 40 -9.97 16.35 -11.10
C ILE A 40 -8.46 16.54 -10.96
N GLY A 41 -7.68 15.46 -11.02
CA GLY A 41 -6.24 15.44 -10.87
C GLY A 41 -5.48 16.05 -12.05
N PRO A 42 -4.14 16.09 -11.96
CA PRO A 42 -3.28 16.77 -12.94
C PRO A 42 -3.34 16.17 -14.35
N PHE A 43 -3.69 14.89 -14.46
CA PHE A 43 -3.82 14.19 -15.76
C PHE A 43 -5.25 14.17 -16.32
N GLY A 44 -6.23 14.73 -15.57
CA GLY A 44 -7.62 14.88 -16.00
C GLY A 44 -7.92 16.37 -16.30
N LEU A 45 -8.86 16.93 -15.54
CA LEU A 45 -9.25 18.35 -15.67
C LEU A 45 -8.23 19.34 -15.10
N ALA A 46 -7.15 18.87 -14.48
CA ALA A 46 -6.11 19.67 -13.84
C ALA A 46 -6.64 20.75 -12.87
N ILE A 47 -7.78 20.45 -12.20
CA ILE A 47 -8.37 21.33 -11.19
C ILE A 47 -7.53 21.34 -9.92
N LEU A 48 -7.01 20.15 -9.54
CA LEU A 48 -6.11 19.95 -8.41
C LEU A 48 -4.72 19.57 -8.93
N GLU A 49 -3.74 20.37 -8.53
CA GLU A 49 -2.32 20.06 -8.73
C GLU A 49 -1.83 19.22 -7.53
N ASN A 50 -0.81 18.41 -7.78
CA ASN A 50 -0.21 17.56 -6.74
C ASN A 50 0.74 18.40 -5.87
N ASP A 51 0.17 19.26 -5.03
CA ASP A 51 0.92 20.14 -4.12
C ASP A 51 1.28 19.44 -2.78
N SER A 52 2.02 20.16 -1.94
CA SER A 52 2.47 19.64 -0.64
C SER A 52 1.31 19.32 0.31
N ALA A 53 0.19 20.05 0.25
CA ALA A 53 -0.97 19.82 1.10
C ALA A 53 -1.67 18.50 0.71
N ILE A 54 -1.89 18.26 -0.58
CA ILE A 54 -2.49 17.00 -1.07
C ILE A 54 -1.59 15.82 -0.73
N LYS A 55 -0.27 15.95 -0.91
CA LYS A 55 0.69 14.91 -0.51
C LYS A 55 0.61 14.60 0.98
N LEU A 56 0.55 15.62 1.82
CA LEU A 56 0.45 15.45 3.27
C LEU A 56 -0.83 14.70 3.65
N PHE A 57 -2.00 15.13 3.14
CA PHE A 57 -3.28 14.47 3.42
C PHE A 57 -3.33 13.04 2.92
N SER A 58 -2.78 12.77 1.71
CA SER A 58 -2.73 11.41 1.17
C SER A 58 -1.83 10.50 2.01
N THR A 59 -0.67 11.00 2.47
CA THR A 59 0.24 10.26 3.35
C THR A 59 -0.39 9.97 4.71
N ILE A 60 -1.05 10.96 5.33
CA ILE A 60 -1.76 10.76 6.59
C ILE A 60 -2.90 9.75 6.42
N GLY A 61 -3.69 9.86 5.35
CA GLY A 61 -4.77 8.93 5.05
C GLY A 61 -4.26 7.49 4.86
N LEU A 62 -3.16 7.34 4.13
CA LEU A 62 -2.50 6.05 3.92
C LEU A 62 -2.05 5.42 5.26
N LEU A 63 -1.32 6.19 6.08
CA LEU A 63 -0.85 5.73 7.39
C LEU A 63 -2.01 5.39 8.32
N TYR A 64 -3.11 6.17 8.29
CA TYR A 64 -4.29 5.92 9.09
C TYR A 64 -4.99 4.61 8.68
N ILE A 65 -5.18 4.35 7.38
CA ILE A 65 -5.77 3.09 6.90
C ILE A 65 -4.89 1.90 7.31
N MET A 66 -3.57 2.00 7.16
CA MET A 66 -2.66 0.94 7.57
C MET A 66 -2.68 0.70 9.09
N PHE A 67 -2.78 1.76 9.90
CA PHE A 67 -2.90 1.66 11.34
C PHE A 67 -4.19 0.95 11.77
N ILE A 68 -5.34 1.34 11.21
CA ILE A 68 -6.63 0.67 11.49
C ILE A 68 -6.59 -0.79 11.04
N ALA A 69 -6.05 -1.08 9.85
CA ALA A 69 -5.90 -2.45 9.38
C ALA A 69 -5.04 -3.31 10.34
N GLY A 70 -3.98 -2.71 10.88
CA GLY A 70 -3.13 -3.38 11.89
C GLY A 70 -3.84 -3.64 13.21
N LEU A 71 -4.70 -2.72 13.67
CA LEU A 71 -5.48 -2.89 14.90
C LEU A 71 -6.59 -3.95 14.76
N ASP A 72 -7.24 -4.00 13.59
CA ASP A 72 -8.34 -4.93 13.32
C ASP A 72 -7.85 -6.35 13.00
N LEU A 73 -6.54 -6.54 12.77
CA LEU A 73 -5.99 -7.85 12.43
C LEU A 73 -6.10 -8.82 13.61
N ASP A 74 -6.77 -9.94 13.39
CA ASP A 74 -6.79 -11.06 14.36
C ASP A 74 -5.46 -11.80 14.36
N MET A 75 -4.61 -11.47 15.33
CA MET A 75 -3.28 -12.06 15.48
C MET A 75 -3.33 -13.57 15.74
N THR A 76 -4.44 -14.09 16.30
CA THR A 76 -4.60 -15.53 16.52
C THR A 76 -4.81 -16.23 15.20
N GLN A 77 -5.72 -15.73 14.38
CA GLN A 77 -5.96 -16.25 13.03
C GLN A 77 -4.73 -16.11 12.13
N PHE A 78 -4.00 -15.02 12.25
CA PHE A 78 -2.75 -14.83 11.53
C PHE A 78 -1.69 -15.88 11.89
N ARG A 79 -1.47 -16.14 13.18
CA ARG A 79 -0.50 -17.16 13.65
C ARG A 79 -0.87 -18.57 13.19
N VAL A 80 -2.15 -18.93 13.29
CA VAL A 80 -2.65 -20.25 12.85
C VAL A 80 -2.48 -20.44 11.36
N ASN A 81 -2.68 -19.37 10.58
CA ASN A 81 -2.68 -19.43 9.12
C ASN A 81 -1.38 -18.92 8.47
N ARG A 82 -0.30 -18.77 9.24
CA ARG A 82 0.98 -18.17 8.75
C ARG A 82 1.50 -18.81 7.44
N ASN A 83 1.43 -20.16 7.34
CA ASN A 83 1.90 -20.87 6.15
C ASN A 83 1.02 -20.56 4.93
N LYS A 84 -0.29 -20.44 5.12
CA LYS A 84 -1.22 -20.05 4.05
C LYS A 84 -1.00 -18.61 3.64
N SER A 85 -0.76 -17.68 4.59
CA SER A 85 -0.42 -16.30 4.32
C SER A 85 0.89 -16.16 3.54
N LEU A 86 1.91 -16.93 3.94
CA LEU A 86 3.21 -16.93 3.25
C LEU A 86 3.06 -17.44 1.80
N LEU A 87 2.34 -18.56 1.62
CA LEU A 87 2.11 -19.12 0.29
C LEU A 87 1.27 -18.18 -0.58
N PHE A 88 0.22 -17.59 -0.02
CA PHE A 88 -0.62 -16.61 -0.69
C PHE A 88 0.21 -15.38 -1.10
N GLY A 89 1.00 -14.80 -0.18
CA GLY A 89 1.88 -13.66 -0.46
C GLY A 89 2.92 -13.99 -1.53
N LEU A 90 3.51 -15.19 -1.49
CA LEU A 90 4.47 -15.62 -2.52
C LEU A 90 3.82 -15.67 -3.91
N PHE A 91 2.66 -16.29 -4.04
CA PHE A 91 1.97 -16.39 -5.33
C PHE A 91 1.46 -15.02 -5.82
N THR A 92 0.87 -14.22 -4.95
CA THR A 92 0.39 -12.87 -5.30
C THR A 92 1.55 -11.92 -5.64
N PHE A 93 2.76 -12.21 -5.21
CA PHE A 93 3.95 -11.49 -5.63
C PHE A 93 4.51 -12.03 -6.97
N ILE A 94 4.72 -13.34 -7.07
CA ILE A 94 5.38 -13.95 -8.23
C ILE A 94 4.53 -13.83 -9.51
N PHE A 95 3.22 -14.10 -9.46
CA PHE A 95 2.40 -14.06 -10.67
C PHE A 95 2.35 -12.69 -11.35
N PRO A 96 2.06 -11.59 -10.64
CA PRO A 96 2.15 -10.26 -11.26
C PRO A 96 3.55 -9.91 -11.76
N MET A 97 4.60 -10.34 -11.06
CA MET A 97 5.98 -10.11 -11.50
C MET A 97 6.30 -10.86 -12.79
N VAL A 98 5.97 -12.16 -12.87
CA VAL A 98 6.24 -13.00 -14.04
C VAL A 98 5.46 -12.57 -15.26
N ILE A 99 4.24 -12.06 -15.09
CA ILE A 99 3.39 -11.59 -16.19
C ILE A 99 3.66 -10.11 -16.48
N GLY A 100 3.66 -9.28 -15.45
CA GLY A 100 3.75 -7.82 -15.57
C GLY A 100 5.10 -7.35 -16.08
N PHE A 101 6.21 -7.94 -15.60
CA PHE A 101 7.56 -7.55 -16.03
C PHE A 101 7.77 -7.76 -17.54
N PRO A 102 7.48 -8.93 -18.15
CA PRO A 102 7.60 -9.10 -19.59
C PRO A 102 6.69 -8.18 -20.39
N VAL A 103 5.47 -7.94 -19.92
CA VAL A 103 4.54 -7.01 -20.59
C VAL A 103 5.13 -5.59 -20.61
N CYS A 104 5.61 -5.11 -19.46
CA CYS A 104 6.22 -3.78 -19.40
C CYS A 104 7.49 -3.68 -20.24
N TYR A 105 8.35 -4.69 -20.16
CA TYR A 105 9.66 -4.67 -20.81
C TYR A 105 9.58 -4.88 -22.33
N TYR A 106 8.85 -5.91 -22.80
CA TYR A 106 8.80 -6.27 -24.21
C TYR A 106 7.71 -5.55 -25.00
N PHE A 107 6.51 -5.37 -24.43
CA PHE A 107 5.38 -4.75 -25.13
C PHE A 107 5.36 -3.24 -24.95
N LEU A 108 5.49 -2.74 -23.71
CA LEU A 108 5.46 -1.30 -23.43
C LEU A 108 6.81 -0.63 -23.63
N LYS A 109 7.90 -1.40 -23.84
CA LYS A 109 9.26 -0.91 -24.09
C LYS A 109 9.82 -0.01 -22.99
N TYR A 110 9.40 -0.23 -21.74
CA TYR A 110 10.01 0.45 -20.61
C TYR A 110 11.42 -0.11 -20.32
N ASP A 111 12.26 0.70 -19.70
CA ASP A 111 13.56 0.24 -19.20
C ASP A 111 13.39 -0.82 -18.10
N PHE A 112 14.47 -1.53 -17.80
CA PHE A 112 14.46 -2.64 -16.84
C PHE A 112 13.93 -2.21 -15.46
N ASN A 113 14.43 -1.08 -14.93
CA ASN A 113 14.07 -0.60 -13.60
C ASN A 113 12.59 -0.17 -13.53
N ALA A 114 12.09 0.55 -14.54
CA ALA A 114 10.69 0.93 -14.60
C ALA A 114 9.78 -0.29 -14.76
N SER A 115 10.15 -1.26 -15.60
CA SER A 115 9.40 -2.51 -15.77
C SER A 115 9.31 -3.31 -14.48
N LEU A 116 10.42 -3.40 -13.73
CA LEU A 116 10.47 -4.09 -12.45
C LEU A 116 9.61 -3.38 -11.40
N LEU A 117 9.69 -2.05 -11.34
CA LEU A 117 8.91 -1.24 -10.40
C LEU A 117 7.41 -1.37 -10.69
N ILE A 118 6.99 -1.21 -11.94
CA ILE A 118 5.58 -1.30 -12.35
C ILE A 118 5.04 -2.70 -12.05
N ALA A 119 5.77 -3.75 -12.43
CA ALA A 119 5.36 -5.13 -12.15
C ALA A 119 5.21 -5.39 -10.65
N SER A 120 6.11 -4.85 -9.82
CA SER A 120 6.03 -4.98 -8.37
C SER A 120 4.82 -4.25 -7.76
N MET A 121 4.40 -3.13 -8.34
CA MET A 121 3.20 -2.39 -7.89
C MET A 121 1.91 -3.19 -8.06
N PHE A 122 1.82 -4.07 -9.06
CA PHE A 122 0.65 -4.96 -9.24
C PHE A 122 0.56 -6.06 -8.19
N SER A 123 1.60 -6.26 -7.40
CA SER A 123 1.64 -7.28 -6.35
C SER A 123 1.03 -6.80 -5.03
N THR A 124 0.76 -5.51 -4.87
CA THR A 124 0.25 -4.91 -3.62
C THR A 124 -1.14 -4.31 -3.84
N HIS A 125 -2.13 -4.70 -3.03
CA HIS A 125 -3.52 -4.27 -3.21
C HIS A 125 -4.34 -4.17 -1.91
N THR A 126 -3.71 -4.33 -0.75
CA THR A 126 -4.38 -4.37 0.56
C THR A 126 -5.17 -3.11 0.85
N LEU A 127 -4.62 -1.95 0.52
CA LEU A 127 -5.20 -0.65 0.86
C LEU A 127 -6.55 -0.40 0.20
N VAL A 128 -6.79 -0.99 -0.96
CA VAL A 128 -8.07 -0.83 -1.69
C VAL A 128 -9.14 -1.76 -1.14
N ALA A 129 -8.78 -3.00 -0.83
CA ALA A 129 -9.73 -4.04 -0.43
C ALA A 129 -10.10 -3.94 1.07
N TYR A 130 -9.15 -3.58 1.93
CA TYR A 130 -9.35 -3.60 3.38
C TYR A 130 -10.50 -2.72 3.87
N PRO A 131 -10.68 -1.46 3.44
CA PRO A 131 -11.82 -0.63 3.84
C PRO A 131 -13.18 -1.23 3.46
N ILE A 132 -13.25 -2.00 2.36
CA ILE A 132 -14.47 -2.69 1.93
C ILE A 132 -14.77 -3.84 2.89
N VAL A 133 -13.77 -4.64 3.22
CA VAL A 133 -13.88 -5.78 4.15
C VAL A 133 -14.26 -5.32 5.56
N SER A 134 -13.64 -4.24 6.04
CA SER A 134 -13.94 -3.64 7.34
C SER A 134 -15.39 -3.11 7.38
N LYS A 135 -15.84 -2.45 6.33
CA LYS A 135 -17.22 -1.97 6.23
C LYS A 135 -18.26 -3.10 6.21
N LEU A 136 -17.91 -4.26 5.67
CA LEU A 136 -18.74 -5.46 5.67
C LEU A 136 -18.72 -6.22 7.01
N GLY A 137 -17.86 -5.85 7.95
CA GLY A 137 -17.74 -6.48 9.26
C GLY A 137 -17.13 -7.89 9.23
N ILE A 138 -16.40 -8.25 8.17
CA ILE A 138 -15.84 -9.59 7.96
C ILE A 138 -14.32 -9.65 8.19
N THR A 139 -13.75 -8.67 8.88
CA THR A 139 -12.30 -8.59 9.16
C THR A 139 -11.74 -9.81 9.89
N LYS A 140 -12.56 -10.49 10.72
CA LYS A 140 -12.18 -11.70 11.48
C LYS A 140 -12.22 -12.99 10.65
N ASN A 141 -12.59 -12.92 9.36
CA ASN A 141 -12.63 -14.10 8.50
C ASN A 141 -11.21 -14.62 8.21
N GLN A 142 -11.04 -15.92 8.19
CA GLN A 142 -9.77 -16.59 7.89
C GLN A 142 -9.15 -16.11 6.55
N ALA A 143 -9.97 -15.98 5.51
CA ALA A 143 -9.51 -15.52 4.21
C ALA A 143 -8.92 -14.11 4.28
N VAL A 144 -9.54 -13.22 5.05
CA VAL A 144 -9.04 -11.84 5.28
C VAL A 144 -7.70 -11.88 6.02
N ALA A 145 -7.60 -12.67 7.09
CA ALA A 145 -6.35 -12.80 7.84
C ALA A 145 -5.21 -13.35 6.97
N VAL A 146 -5.50 -14.34 6.10
CA VAL A 146 -4.54 -14.90 5.15
C VAL A 146 -4.10 -13.85 4.13
N THR A 147 -5.05 -13.10 3.56
CA THR A 147 -4.77 -12.07 2.56
C THR A 147 -3.94 -10.93 3.15
N VAL A 148 -4.37 -10.36 4.27
CA VAL A 148 -3.62 -9.27 4.95
C VAL A 148 -2.23 -9.75 5.37
N GLY A 149 -2.12 -10.96 5.89
CA GLY A 149 -0.81 -11.54 6.23
C GLY A 149 0.10 -11.74 5.00
N GLY A 150 -0.45 -12.14 3.88
CA GLY A 150 0.29 -12.28 2.62
C GLY A 150 0.76 -10.93 2.05
N THR A 151 -0.08 -9.89 2.16
CA THR A 151 0.28 -8.56 1.66
C THR A 151 1.37 -7.87 2.48
N ILE A 152 1.52 -8.16 3.77
CA ILE A 152 2.68 -7.70 4.55
C ILE A 152 3.99 -8.18 3.92
N LEU A 153 4.01 -9.42 3.43
CA LEU A 153 5.16 -9.98 2.75
C LEU A 153 5.40 -9.30 1.40
N THR A 154 4.35 -9.12 0.59
CA THR A 154 4.48 -8.46 -0.72
C THR A 154 4.89 -7.01 -0.59
N ASP A 155 4.33 -6.26 0.36
CA ASP A 155 4.69 -4.86 0.62
C ASP A 155 6.17 -4.74 0.99
N THR A 156 6.67 -5.63 1.86
CA THR A 156 8.09 -5.66 2.23
C THR A 156 8.97 -5.97 1.02
N ALA A 157 8.60 -6.94 0.19
CA ALA A 157 9.34 -7.31 -1.00
C ALA A 157 9.41 -6.15 -2.03
N VAL A 158 8.29 -5.44 -2.23
CA VAL A 158 8.24 -4.27 -3.13
C VAL A 158 9.12 -3.12 -2.61
N LEU A 159 9.11 -2.86 -1.29
CA LEU A 159 9.99 -1.86 -0.70
C LEU A 159 11.48 -2.21 -0.85
N ILE A 160 11.84 -3.49 -0.77
CA ILE A 160 13.20 -3.94 -1.04
C ILE A 160 13.57 -3.70 -2.51
N ILE A 161 12.68 -4.06 -3.45
CA ILE A 161 12.88 -3.78 -4.88
C ILE A 161 13.08 -2.27 -5.11
N LEU A 162 12.23 -1.44 -4.53
CA LEU A 162 12.35 0.02 -4.63
C LEU A 162 13.70 0.51 -4.09
N ALA A 163 14.14 0.02 -2.94
CA ALA A 163 15.43 0.38 -2.36
C ALA A 163 16.59 0.01 -3.28
N VAL A 164 16.54 -1.18 -3.90
CA VAL A 164 17.56 -1.63 -4.88
C VAL A 164 17.56 -0.75 -6.12
N ILE A 165 16.38 -0.41 -6.67
CA ILE A 165 16.27 0.47 -7.84
C ILE A 165 16.85 1.85 -7.53
N LEU A 166 16.50 2.43 -6.38
CA LEU A 166 17.04 3.73 -5.95
C LEU A 166 18.55 3.68 -5.73
N GLY A 167 19.06 2.61 -5.13
CA GLY A 167 20.50 2.39 -4.98
C GLY A 167 21.22 2.30 -6.32
N ASN A 168 20.63 1.62 -7.30
CA ASN A 168 21.16 1.50 -8.65
C ASN A 168 21.23 2.87 -9.36
N HIS A 169 20.17 3.66 -9.25
CA HIS A 169 20.15 5.02 -9.82
C HIS A 169 21.16 5.97 -9.16
N ALA A 170 21.42 5.78 -7.87
CA ALA A 170 22.45 6.55 -7.15
C ALA A 170 23.89 6.07 -7.43
N GLY A 171 24.08 5.00 -8.23
CA GLY A 171 25.39 4.42 -8.50
C GLY A 171 26.05 3.77 -7.27
N SER A 172 25.27 3.40 -6.26
CA SER A 172 25.74 2.98 -4.95
C SER A 172 25.36 1.53 -4.59
N LEU A 173 25.29 0.62 -5.56
CA LEU A 173 25.07 -0.81 -5.30
C LEU A 173 26.35 -1.54 -4.82
N ASP A 174 27.14 -0.87 -4.02
CA ASP A 174 28.36 -1.42 -3.44
C ASP A 174 28.05 -2.39 -2.29
N LYS A 175 29.06 -3.13 -1.84
CA LYS A 175 28.93 -4.00 -0.65
C LYS A 175 28.37 -3.27 0.57
N ASP A 176 28.73 -2.00 0.74
CA ASP A 176 28.24 -1.16 1.82
C ASP A 176 26.75 -0.90 1.75
N PHE A 177 26.16 -0.77 0.56
CA PHE A 177 24.72 -0.66 0.37
C PHE A 177 23.99 -1.90 0.88
N TRP A 178 24.46 -3.10 0.49
CA TRP A 178 23.85 -4.36 0.90
C TRP A 178 23.97 -4.58 2.41
N ILE A 179 25.14 -4.27 2.98
CA ILE A 179 25.34 -4.36 4.43
C ILE A 179 24.39 -3.41 5.15
N ARG A 180 24.30 -2.15 4.74
CA ARG A 180 23.37 -1.17 5.34
C ARG A 180 21.92 -1.61 5.22
N LEU A 181 21.49 -2.12 4.07
CA LEU A 181 20.14 -2.62 3.85
C LEU A 181 19.81 -3.78 4.79
N ILE A 182 20.66 -4.80 4.85
CA ILE A 182 20.47 -5.97 5.71
C ILE A 182 20.48 -5.57 7.19
N VAL A 183 21.44 -4.74 7.61
CA VAL A 183 21.56 -4.27 8.99
C VAL A 183 20.33 -3.45 9.38
N SER A 184 19.89 -2.52 8.54
CA SER A 184 18.69 -1.70 8.80
C SER A 184 17.43 -2.56 8.92
N LEU A 185 17.23 -3.52 8.01
CA LEU A 185 16.08 -4.44 8.08
C LEU A 185 16.13 -5.33 9.33
N THR A 186 17.32 -5.79 9.71
CA THR A 186 17.52 -6.60 10.91
C THR A 186 17.22 -5.79 12.18
N ILE A 187 17.78 -4.59 12.29
CA ILE A 187 17.52 -3.68 13.42
C ILE A 187 16.03 -3.35 13.49
N PHE A 188 15.42 -2.98 12.37
CA PHE A 188 13.98 -2.70 12.30
C PHE A 188 13.16 -3.90 12.79
N SER A 189 13.47 -5.10 12.31
CA SER A 189 12.77 -6.33 12.73
C SER A 189 12.92 -6.60 14.23
N ILE A 190 14.13 -6.44 14.78
CA ILE A 190 14.38 -6.60 16.22
C ILE A 190 13.54 -5.58 17.03
N ILE A 191 13.53 -4.32 16.62
CA ILE A 191 12.75 -3.28 17.28
C ILE A 191 11.26 -3.64 17.25
N MET A 192 10.72 -4.01 16.09
CA MET A 192 9.30 -4.31 15.91
C MET A 192 8.86 -5.55 16.68
N PHE A 193 9.65 -6.62 16.69
CA PHE A 193 9.23 -7.89 17.31
C PHE A 193 9.58 -8.03 18.80
N TYR A 194 10.60 -7.32 19.29
CA TYR A 194 11.05 -7.44 20.68
C TYR A 194 10.86 -6.17 21.50
N VAL A 195 11.22 -5.00 20.94
CA VAL A 195 11.21 -3.74 21.70
C VAL A 195 9.79 -3.20 21.82
N ILE A 196 9.05 -3.09 20.71
CA ILE A 196 7.69 -2.53 20.72
C ILE A 196 6.73 -3.35 21.59
N PRO A 197 6.66 -4.71 21.51
CA PRO A 197 5.78 -5.47 22.38
C PRO A 197 6.14 -5.35 23.87
N LYS A 198 7.44 -5.18 24.19
CA LYS A 198 7.89 -4.97 25.57
C LYS A 198 7.47 -3.61 26.10
N ILE A 199 7.62 -2.57 25.28
CA ILE A 199 7.17 -1.20 25.62
C ILE A 199 5.65 -1.17 25.77
N ALA A 200 4.93 -1.79 24.85
CA ALA A 200 3.46 -1.86 24.90
C ALA A 200 2.99 -2.56 26.19
N LYS A 201 3.57 -3.70 26.55
CA LYS A 201 3.24 -4.37 27.82
C LYS A 201 3.51 -3.48 29.03
N TRP A 202 4.62 -2.79 29.06
CA TRP A 202 4.96 -1.86 30.15
C TRP A 202 4.00 -0.67 30.23
N PHE A 203 3.57 -0.16 29.08
CA PHE A 203 2.65 0.99 29.02
C PHE A 203 1.21 0.64 29.45
N PHE A 204 0.74 -0.57 29.14
CA PHE A 204 -0.61 -1.04 29.46
C PHE A 204 -0.70 -1.88 30.74
N SER A 205 0.40 -2.06 31.45
CA SER A 205 0.47 -2.70 32.77
C SER A 205 0.30 -1.67 33.87
#